data_827e63ae7339038cb07a4d896d8f87a0
#
_entry.id   827e63ae7339038cb07a4d896d8f87a0
#
_cell.length_a   1.000
_cell.length_b   1.000
_cell.length_c   1.000
_cell.angle_alpha   90.00
_cell.angle_beta   90.00
_cell.angle_gamma   90.00
#
_symmetry.space_group_name_H-M   'P 1'
#
loop_
_entity.id
_entity.type
_entity.pdbx_description
1 polymer ?
#
loop_
_entity_poly.entity_id
_entity_poly.type
_entity_poly.pdbx_seq_one_letter_code
_entity_poly.pdbx_strand_id
1 'polypeptide(L)'
;MALSTQVYAQKNPMVGGAAMYPTKDIIDNAVNSKDHTTLVAAVKAAGLVETLKGAGPFTVFAPTNEAFDKLPDGTVATLLKPENKDMLTKILTYHVVAGKLDSKMIAKAIKEGNGKAELTTVEGGKLWAWMEGKKLMLKDEKGGTSMVTIADVYQKNGVIHVVDTVLMPN
;
A
#
# COMPACT_ATOMS: atom_id res chain seq x y z
N MET A 1 4.10 -34.82 28.40
CA MET A 1 3.29 -34.62 27.23
C MET A 1 3.60 -33.24 26.67
N ALA A 2 4.39 -33.22 25.66
CA ALA A 2 4.65 -32.00 24.98
C ALA A 2 3.32 -31.52 24.40
N LEU A 3 2.70 -30.64 25.08
CA LEU A 3 1.86 -29.72 24.39
C LEU A 3 2.76 -29.09 23.38
N SER A 4 2.72 -29.62 22.21
CA SER A 4 2.97 -28.78 21.10
C SER A 4 2.01 -27.62 21.28
N THR A 5 2.39 -26.65 22.00
CA THR A 5 2.02 -25.34 21.63
C THR A 5 2.50 -25.25 20.20
N GLN A 6 1.74 -25.78 19.35
CA GLN A 6 1.73 -25.31 18.03
C GLN A 6 1.36 -23.89 18.19
N VAL A 7 2.37 -23.15 18.38
CA VAL A 7 2.36 -21.83 17.87
C VAL A 7 1.92 -22.02 16.44
N TYR A 8 0.63 -21.95 16.22
CA TYR A 8 0.12 -21.63 14.94
C TYR A 8 0.67 -20.24 14.67
N ALA A 9 1.93 -20.25 14.35
CA ALA A 9 2.56 -19.12 13.78
C ALA A 9 1.56 -18.67 12.74
N GLN A 10 0.86 -17.62 13.06
CA GLN A 10 0.18 -16.89 12.06
C GLN A 10 1.17 -16.85 10.93
N LYS A 11 0.85 -17.55 9.85
CA LYS A 11 1.70 -17.53 8.68
C LYS A 11 1.77 -16.08 8.28
N ASN A 12 2.88 -15.46 8.63
CA ASN A 12 3.10 -14.10 8.18
C ASN A 12 3.09 -14.10 6.66
N PRO A 13 2.33 -13.22 6.03
CA PRO A 13 2.32 -13.19 4.58
C PRO A 13 3.71 -12.94 4.03
N MET A 14 4.04 -13.62 2.96
CA MET A 14 5.30 -13.41 2.25
C MET A 14 5.11 -12.37 1.18
N VAL A 15 5.94 -11.35 1.20
CA VAL A 15 5.92 -10.28 0.19
C VAL A 15 7.36 -10.07 -0.28
N GLY A 16 7.59 -10.24 -1.58
CA GLY A 16 8.92 -10.08 -2.14
C GLY A 16 9.97 -11.00 -1.55
N GLY A 17 9.57 -12.22 -1.19
CA GLY A 17 10.47 -13.21 -0.63
C GLY A 17 10.75 -13.05 0.86
N ALA A 18 10.13 -12.11 1.54
CA ALA A 18 10.33 -11.86 2.96
C ALA A 18 9.02 -11.98 3.74
N ALA A 19 9.09 -12.56 4.92
CA ALA A 19 7.94 -12.61 5.81
C ALA A 19 7.65 -11.21 6.37
N MET A 20 6.39 -10.84 6.40
CA MET A 20 5.93 -9.56 6.95
C MET A 20 5.39 -9.81 8.37
N TYR A 21 5.88 -9.03 9.32
CA TYR A 21 5.56 -9.25 10.74
C TYR A 21 4.63 -8.20 11.29
N PRO A 22 3.53 -8.58 11.95
CA PRO A 22 2.63 -7.60 12.57
C PRO A 22 3.26 -6.83 13.73
N THR A 23 4.42 -7.27 14.19
CA THR A 23 5.18 -6.60 15.26
C THR A 23 6.11 -5.52 14.74
N LYS A 24 6.29 -5.44 13.41
CA LYS A 24 7.13 -4.42 12.75
C LYS A 24 6.27 -3.34 12.13
N ASP A 25 6.83 -2.15 11.96
CA ASP A 25 6.12 -1.08 11.28
C ASP A 25 6.16 -1.26 9.75
N ILE A 26 5.44 -0.39 9.06
CA ILE A 26 5.30 -0.44 7.60
C ILE A 26 6.66 -0.42 6.91
N ILE A 27 7.55 0.47 7.35
CA ILE A 27 8.86 0.64 6.72
C ILE A 27 9.76 -0.55 7.00
N ASP A 28 9.79 -1.03 8.24
CA ASP A 28 10.65 -2.16 8.62
C ASP A 28 10.27 -3.43 7.88
N ASN A 29 8.99 -3.62 7.55
CA ASN A 29 8.55 -4.72 6.70
C ASN A 29 8.89 -4.46 5.23
N ALA A 30 8.60 -3.26 4.73
CA ALA A 30 8.75 -2.95 3.30
C ALA A 30 10.20 -3.04 2.84
N VAL A 31 11.17 -2.65 3.67
CA VAL A 31 12.58 -2.68 3.30
C VAL A 31 13.10 -4.09 3.03
N ASN A 32 12.43 -5.11 3.54
CA ASN A 32 12.79 -6.50 3.32
C ASN A 32 12.15 -7.11 2.08
N SER A 33 11.20 -6.41 1.46
CA SER A 33 10.51 -6.88 0.27
C SER A 33 11.31 -6.54 -0.99
N LYS A 34 11.71 -7.57 -1.74
CA LYS A 34 12.40 -7.38 -3.01
C LYS A 34 11.48 -6.78 -4.09
N ASP A 35 10.18 -6.91 -3.90
CA ASP A 35 9.18 -6.39 -4.83
C ASP A 35 8.86 -4.91 -4.63
N HIS A 36 9.38 -4.30 -3.56
CA HIS A 36 9.07 -2.92 -3.18
C HIS A 36 10.30 -2.02 -3.05
N THR A 37 11.39 -2.38 -3.71
CA THR A 37 12.64 -1.59 -3.63
C THR A 37 12.45 -0.18 -4.20
N THR A 38 11.70 -0.05 -5.28
CA THR A 38 11.39 1.27 -5.87
C THR A 38 10.52 2.11 -4.93
N LEU A 39 9.51 1.50 -4.33
CA LEU A 39 8.65 2.19 -3.36
C LEU A 39 9.46 2.70 -2.17
N VAL A 40 10.33 1.87 -1.63
CA VAL A 40 11.18 2.25 -0.49
C VAL A 40 12.10 3.41 -0.87
N ALA A 41 12.72 3.34 -2.04
CA ALA A 41 13.56 4.43 -2.54
C ALA A 41 12.75 5.73 -2.69
N ALA A 42 11.53 5.64 -3.19
CA ALA A 42 10.64 6.79 -3.34
C ALA A 42 10.25 7.38 -1.99
N VAL A 43 9.93 6.53 -1.02
CA VAL A 43 9.59 6.98 0.34
C VAL A 43 10.76 7.71 0.98
N LYS A 44 11.97 7.20 0.82
CA LYS A 44 13.18 7.85 1.33
C LYS A 44 13.42 9.18 0.64
N ALA A 45 13.29 9.23 -0.68
CA ALA A 45 13.48 10.46 -1.46
C ALA A 45 12.45 11.54 -1.09
N ALA A 46 11.23 11.13 -0.80
CA ALA A 46 10.17 12.05 -0.38
C ALA A 46 10.27 12.47 1.09
N GLY A 47 11.13 11.84 1.87
CA GLY A 47 11.26 12.14 3.30
C GLY A 47 10.10 11.63 4.14
N LEU A 48 9.42 10.58 3.70
CA LEU A 48 8.24 10.03 4.38
C LEU A 48 8.53 8.85 5.30
N VAL A 49 9.79 8.45 5.44
CA VAL A 49 10.16 7.30 6.28
C VAL A 49 9.66 7.47 7.71
N GLU A 50 9.96 8.61 8.33
CA GLU A 50 9.55 8.87 9.71
C GLU A 50 8.03 8.95 9.85
N THR A 51 7.36 9.52 8.85
CA THR A 51 5.90 9.59 8.82
C THR A 51 5.28 8.20 8.84
N LEU A 52 5.77 7.30 8.01
CA LEU A 52 5.24 5.95 7.90
C LEU A 52 5.71 5.02 9.02
N LYS A 53 6.73 5.39 9.76
CA LYS A 53 7.13 4.71 11.00
C LYS A 53 6.34 5.19 12.22
N GLY A 54 5.58 6.26 12.06
CA GLY A 54 4.82 6.86 13.14
C GLY A 54 3.67 5.98 13.63
N ALA A 55 2.96 6.47 14.63
CA ALA A 55 1.95 5.67 15.35
C ALA A 55 0.75 5.24 14.49
N GLY A 56 0.48 5.94 13.41
CA GLY A 56 -0.62 5.58 12.53
C GLY A 56 -1.99 5.62 13.21
N PRO A 57 -2.90 4.70 12.90
CA PRO A 57 -2.73 3.64 11.90
C PRO A 57 -2.83 4.15 10.46
N PHE A 58 -2.14 3.46 9.56
CA PHE A 58 -2.15 3.79 8.14
C PHE A 58 -2.53 2.58 7.31
N THR A 59 -3.26 2.82 6.22
CA THR A 59 -3.46 1.81 5.18
C THR A 59 -2.62 2.24 3.97
N VAL A 60 -1.70 1.39 3.54
CA VAL A 60 -0.81 1.70 2.43
C VAL A 60 -1.12 0.76 1.27
N PHE A 61 -1.45 1.34 0.13
CA PHE A 61 -1.56 0.59 -1.12
C PHE A 61 -0.18 0.62 -1.78
N ALA A 62 0.56 -0.46 -1.64
CA ALA A 62 1.99 -0.51 -1.97
C ALA A 62 2.20 -1.04 -3.39
N PRO A 63 2.54 -0.16 -4.36
CA PRO A 63 2.83 -0.63 -5.71
C PRO A 63 4.15 -1.38 -5.75
N THR A 64 4.17 -2.47 -6.52
CA THR A 64 5.37 -3.26 -6.72
C THR A 64 6.34 -2.56 -7.68
N ASN A 65 7.57 -3.08 -7.76
CA ASN A 65 8.52 -2.60 -8.77
C ASN A 65 7.92 -2.68 -10.17
N GLU A 66 7.21 -3.76 -10.47
CA GLU A 66 6.53 -3.95 -11.76
C GLU A 66 5.44 -2.90 -11.99
N ALA A 67 4.77 -2.47 -10.92
CA ALA A 67 3.78 -1.39 -11.01
C ALA A 67 4.44 -0.08 -11.45
N PHE A 68 5.59 0.24 -10.88
CA PHE A 68 6.37 1.41 -11.30
C PHE A 68 6.88 1.29 -12.74
N ASP A 69 7.22 0.08 -13.18
CA ASP A 69 7.67 -0.16 -14.55
C ASP A 69 6.59 0.10 -15.61
N LYS A 70 5.31 0.09 -15.21
CA LYS A 70 4.21 0.44 -16.10
C LYS A 70 4.11 1.93 -16.39
N LEU A 71 4.79 2.75 -15.60
CA LEU A 71 4.86 4.19 -15.87
C LEU A 71 5.73 4.45 -17.11
N PRO A 72 5.51 5.56 -17.82
CA PRO A 72 6.35 5.90 -18.96
C PRO A 72 7.84 5.92 -18.60
N ASP A 73 8.68 5.57 -19.57
CA ASP A 73 10.13 5.53 -19.36
C ASP A 73 10.64 6.86 -18.81
N GLY A 74 11.48 6.76 -17.78
CA GLY A 74 12.07 7.95 -17.16
C GLY A 74 11.20 8.63 -16.11
N THR A 75 9.92 8.24 -15.94
CA THR A 75 9.03 8.86 -14.97
C THR A 75 9.53 8.65 -13.54
N VAL A 76 9.90 7.43 -13.20
CA VAL A 76 10.39 7.11 -11.84
C VAL A 76 11.68 7.88 -11.56
N ALA A 77 12.62 7.87 -12.48
CA ALA A 77 13.89 8.60 -12.33
C ALA A 77 13.64 10.10 -12.14
N THR A 78 12.70 10.65 -12.90
CA THR A 78 12.31 12.06 -12.78
C THR A 78 11.69 12.36 -11.42
N LEU A 79 10.80 11.50 -10.95
CA LEU A 79 10.14 11.69 -9.65
C LEU A 79 11.11 11.58 -8.47
N LEU A 80 12.18 10.81 -8.62
CA LEU A 80 13.18 10.65 -7.57
C LEU A 80 14.14 11.84 -7.46
N LYS A 81 14.09 12.78 -8.41
CA LYS A 81 14.93 13.98 -8.35
C LYS A 81 14.48 14.91 -7.22
N PRO A 82 15.42 15.55 -6.49
CA PRO A 82 15.08 16.45 -5.39
C PRO A 82 14.12 17.57 -5.77
N GLU A 83 14.21 18.08 -7.00
CA GLU A 83 13.35 19.15 -7.50
C GLU A 83 11.88 18.71 -7.64
N ASN A 84 11.62 17.40 -7.70
CA ASN A 84 10.27 16.82 -7.84
C ASN A 84 9.76 16.19 -6.54
N LYS A 85 10.41 16.49 -5.42
CA LYS A 85 10.06 15.92 -4.12
C LYS A 85 8.59 16.14 -3.76
N ASP A 86 8.06 17.32 -4.02
CA ASP A 86 6.67 17.65 -3.70
C ASP A 86 5.69 16.79 -4.50
N MET A 87 5.97 16.58 -5.77
CA MET A 87 5.16 15.72 -6.63
C MET A 87 5.25 14.26 -6.17
N LEU A 88 6.43 13.80 -5.84
CA LEU A 88 6.64 12.45 -5.32
C LEU A 88 5.89 12.25 -4.00
N THR A 89 5.98 13.21 -3.10
CA THR A 89 5.25 13.19 -1.83
C THR A 89 3.75 13.12 -2.07
N LYS A 90 3.25 13.90 -3.01
CA LYS A 90 1.82 13.89 -3.37
C LYS A 90 1.38 12.50 -3.85
N ILE A 91 2.15 11.89 -4.75
CA ILE A 91 1.84 10.56 -5.27
C ILE A 91 1.87 9.52 -4.15
N LEU A 92 2.90 9.55 -3.32
CA LEU A 92 3.04 8.55 -2.24
C LEU A 92 1.95 8.71 -1.17
N THR A 93 1.63 9.92 -0.77
CA THR A 93 0.55 10.15 0.20
C THR A 93 -0.82 9.84 -0.39
N TYR A 94 -0.95 9.88 -1.71
CA TYR A 94 -2.15 9.42 -2.39
C TYR A 94 -2.37 7.90 -2.25
N HIS A 95 -1.32 7.15 -1.99
CA HIS A 95 -1.41 5.70 -1.73
C HIS A 95 -1.65 5.36 -0.26
N VAL A 96 -1.72 6.36 0.60
CA VAL A 96 -1.90 6.18 2.04
C VAL A 96 -3.26 6.72 2.47
N VAL A 97 -3.99 5.88 3.18
CA VAL A 97 -5.28 6.26 3.77
C VAL A 97 -5.13 6.21 5.29
N ALA A 98 -5.59 7.23 5.99
CA ALA A 98 -5.59 7.24 7.44
C ALA A 98 -6.57 6.18 7.96
N GLY A 99 -6.14 5.42 8.96
CA GLY A 99 -6.93 4.34 9.53
C GLY A 99 -6.41 2.97 9.10
N LYS A 100 -6.87 1.93 9.77
CA LYS A 100 -6.48 0.55 9.48
C LYS A 100 -7.62 -0.12 8.72
N LEU A 101 -7.56 -0.03 7.39
CA LEU A 101 -8.59 -0.57 6.50
C LEU A 101 -8.13 -1.89 5.91
N ASP A 102 -8.46 -2.99 6.56
CA ASP A 102 -8.21 -4.31 5.98
C ASP A 102 -9.27 -4.65 4.91
N SER A 103 -9.10 -5.79 4.25
CA SER A 103 -9.99 -6.18 3.16
C SER A 103 -11.44 -6.32 3.62
N LYS A 104 -11.67 -6.73 4.86
CA LYS A 104 -13.02 -6.86 5.42
C LYS A 104 -13.69 -5.51 5.58
N MET A 105 -12.96 -4.52 6.06
CA MET A 105 -13.47 -3.16 6.22
C MET A 105 -13.75 -2.51 4.87
N ILE A 106 -12.85 -2.72 3.91
CA ILE A 106 -13.04 -2.19 2.55
C ILE A 106 -14.25 -2.87 1.90
N ALA A 107 -14.38 -4.19 2.03
CA ALA A 107 -15.52 -4.92 1.49
C ALA A 107 -16.86 -4.44 2.10
N LYS A 108 -16.86 -4.17 3.40
CA LYS A 108 -18.03 -3.60 4.07
C LYS A 108 -18.39 -2.23 3.52
N ALA A 109 -17.39 -1.38 3.33
CA ALA A 109 -17.60 -0.04 2.75
C ALA A 109 -18.13 -0.14 1.31
N ILE A 110 -17.64 -1.10 0.53
CA ILE A 110 -18.14 -1.35 -0.83
C ILE A 110 -19.60 -1.76 -0.79
N LYS A 111 -19.96 -2.65 0.11
CA LYS A 111 -21.34 -3.10 0.27
C LYS A 111 -22.26 -1.95 0.67
N GLU A 112 -21.85 -1.14 1.62
CA GLU A 112 -22.60 0.03 2.08
C GLU A 112 -22.71 1.09 0.99
N GLY A 113 -21.74 1.17 0.09
CA GLY A 113 -21.72 2.11 -1.03
C GLY A 113 -22.34 1.56 -2.32
N ASN A 114 -23.15 0.49 -2.23
CA ASN A 114 -23.82 -0.12 -3.38
C ASN A 114 -22.87 -0.62 -4.46
N GLY A 115 -21.74 -1.20 -4.04
CA GLY A 115 -20.78 -1.81 -4.95
C GLY A 115 -19.52 -0.99 -5.16
N LYS A 116 -19.39 0.17 -4.51
CA LYS A 116 -18.23 1.03 -4.65
C LYS A 116 -17.97 1.79 -3.35
N ALA A 117 -16.75 1.75 -2.87
CA ALA A 117 -16.34 2.52 -1.69
C ALA A 117 -15.48 3.70 -2.11
N GLU A 118 -15.71 4.85 -1.50
CA GLU A 118 -14.88 6.03 -1.67
C GLU A 118 -13.95 6.15 -0.47
N LEU A 119 -12.65 6.21 -0.74
CA LEU A 119 -11.62 6.33 0.29
C LEU A 119 -10.92 7.68 0.15
N THR A 120 -10.75 8.38 1.26
CA THR A 120 -10.01 9.65 1.28
C THR A 120 -8.57 9.39 1.66
N THR A 121 -7.64 9.82 0.82
CA THR A 121 -6.20 9.61 1.06
C THR A 121 -5.62 10.71 1.95
N VAL A 122 -4.43 10.45 2.46
CA VAL A 122 -3.68 11.43 3.27
C VAL A 122 -3.36 12.69 2.45
N GLU A 123 -3.18 12.55 1.15
CA GLU A 123 -2.97 13.68 0.23
C GLU A 123 -4.21 14.56 0.12
N GLY A 124 -5.38 14.04 0.47
CA GLY A 124 -6.67 14.74 0.36
C GLY A 124 -7.51 14.33 -0.83
N GLY A 125 -6.95 13.55 -1.73
CA GLY A 125 -7.66 13.04 -2.90
C GLY A 125 -8.51 11.82 -2.59
N LYS A 126 -9.14 11.29 -3.61
CA LYS A 126 -10.06 10.16 -3.49
C LYS A 126 -9.58 8.95 -4.26
N LEU A 127 -9.80 7.79 -3.67
CA LEU A 127 -9.69 6.49 -4.31
C LEU A 127 -11.04 5.81 -4.25
N TRP A 128 -11.35 5.02 -5.25
CA TRP A 128 -12.58 4.23 -5.26
C TRP A 128 -12.20 2.76 -5.30
N ALA A 129 -12.87 1.96 -4.49
CA ALA A 129 -12.65 0.53 -4.41
C ALA A 129 -13.92 -0.22 -4.79
N TRP A 130 -13.76 -1.33 -5.50
CA TRP A 130 -14.87 -2.24 -5.82
C TRP A 130 -14.34 -3.65 -5.95
N MET A 131 -15.25 -4.62 -5.98
CA MET A 131 -14.87 -6.01 -6.16
C MET A 131 -15.22 -6.46 -7.58
N GLU A 132 -14.25 -7.08 -8.26
CA GLU A 132 -14.48 -7.85 -9.48
C GLU A 132 -14.30 -9.32 -9.16
N GLY A 133 -15.41 -10.03 -8.95
CA GLY A 133 -15.35 -11.39 -8.44
C GLY A 133 -14.69 -11.39 -7.05
N LYS A 134 -13.56 -12.07 -6.92
CA LYS A 134 -12.80 -12.12 -5.66
C LYS A 134 -11.65 -11.10 -5.60
N LYS A 135 -11.51 -10.27 -6.64
CA LYS A 135 -10.42 -9.30 -6.75
C LYS A 135 -10.86 -7.94 -6.24
N LEU A 136 -10.05 -7.35 -5.38
CA LEU A 136 -10.25 -5.99 -4.93
C LEU A 136 -9.58 -5.04 -5.93
N MET A 137 -10.37 -4.15 -6.49
CA MET A 137 -9.91 -3.17 -7.49
C MET A 137 -9.94 -1.77 -6.92
N LEU A 138 -9.02 -0.95 -7.37
CA LEU A 138 -8.93 0.46 -7.02
C LEU A 138 -8.92 1.30 -8.28
N LYS A 139 -9.51 2.50 -8.18
CA LYS A 139 -9.52 3.48 -9.27
C LYS A 139 -9.00 4.80 -8.73
N ASP A 140 -8.11 5.44 -9.48
CA ASP A 140 -7.57 6.74 -9.13
C ASP A 140 -8.39 7.88 -9.76
N GLU A 141 -8.01 9.12 -9.44
CA GLU A 141 -8.70 10.31 -9.94
C GLU A 141 -8.49 10.56 -11.43
N LYS A 142 -7.50 9.93 -12.03
CA LYS A 142 -7.23 10.01 -13.48
C LYS A 142 -7.90 8.90 -14.28
N GLY A 143 -8.67 8.04 -13.61
CA GLY A 143 -9.37 6.93 -14.26
C GLY A 143 -8.54 5.67 -14.40
N GLY A 144 -7.31 5.64 -13.89
CA GLY A 144 -6.49 4.45 -13.88
C GLY A 144 -6.97 3.44 -12.84
N THR A 145 -6.78 2.15 -13.13
CA THR A 145 -7.19 1.08 -12.23
C THR A 145 -5.99 0.28 -11.75
N SER A 146 -6.10 -0.24 -10.54
CA SER A 146 -5.08 -1.08 -9.91
C SER A 146 -5.75 -2.25 -9.21
N MET A 147 -5.11 -3.40 -9.23
CA MET A 147 -5.62 -4.59 -8.57
C MET A 147 -4.78 -4.89 -7.33
N VAL A 148 -5.45 -5.21 -6.22
CA VAL A 148 -4.77 -5.69 -5.02
C VAL A 148 -4.38 -7.15 -5.24
N THR A 149 -3.09 -7.43 -5.22
CA THR A 149 -2.56 -8.79 -5.44
C THR A 149 -2.34 -9.54 -4.15
N ILE A 150 -1.96 -8.84 -3.09
CA ILE A 150 -1.81 -9.39 -1.74
C ILE A 150 -2.47 -8.40 -0.79
N ALA A 151 -3.48 -8.87 -0.06
CA ALA A 151 -4.21 -8.02 0.88
C ALA A 151 -3.86 -8.39 2.32
N ASP A 152 -4.20 -7.49 3.25
CA ASP A 152 -4.16 -7.75 4.68
C ASP A 152 -2.77 -8.12 5.22
N VAL A 153 -1.76 -7.40 4.74
CA VAL A 153 -0.42 -7.50 5.30
C VAL A 153 -0.34 -6.54 6.49
N TYR A 154 -0.47 -7.10 7.69
CA TYR A 154 -0.57 -6.27 8.91
C TYR A 154 0.79 -5.86 9.45
N GLN A 155 0.86 -4.63 9.93
CA GLN A 155 1.98 -4.08 10.68
C GLN A 155 1.47 -3.49 11.99
N LYS A 156 2.38 -3.19 12.93
CA LYS A 156 1.98 -2.61 14.21
C LYS A 156 1.32 -1.23 14.07
N ASN A 157 1.64 -0.50 13.01
CA ASN A 157 1.09 0.84 12.76
C ASN A 157 0.19 0.92 11.52
N GLY A 158 -0.26 -0.22 10.99
CA GLY A 158 -1.17 -0.18 9.86
C GLY A 158 -1.31 -1.50 9.12
N VAL A 159 -1.73 -1.39 7.87
CA VAL A 159 -1.91 -2.52 6.97
C VAL A 159 -1.44 -2.15 5.57
N ILE A 160 -0.78 -3.08 4.91
CA ILE A 160 -0.36 -2.93 3.51
C ILE A 160 -1.24 -3.80 2.63
N HIS A 161 -1.69 -3.24 1.51
CA HIS A 161 -2.28 -4.00 0.41
C HIS A 161 -1.37 -3.80 -0.80
N VAL A 162 -0.84 -4.88 -1.32
CA VAL A 162 0.07 -4.83 -2.47
C VAL A 162 -0.75 -4.65 -3.75
N VAL A 163 -0.40 -3.66 -4.56
CA VAL A 163 -1.11 -3.34 -5.80
C VAL A 163 -0.19 -3.46 -7.01
N ASP A 164 -0.79 -3.73 -8.16
CA ASP A 164 -0.06 -4.00 -9.40
C ASP A 164 0.11 -2.78 -10.32
N THR A 165 -0.42 -1.63 -9.94
CA THR A 165 -0.34 -0.40 -10.72
C THR A 165 -0.26 0.81 -9.79
N VAL A 166 0.58 1.77 -10.15
CA VAL A 166 0.71 3.02 -9.40
C VAL A 166 -0.55 3.87 -9.60
N LEU A 167 -1.12 4.35 -8.50
CA LEU A 167 -2.28 5.23 -8.54
C LEU A 167 -1.81 6.68 -8.64
N MET A 168 -2.50 7.46 -9.45
CA MET A 168 -2.09 8.84 -9.74
C MET A 168 -3.16 9.83 -9.26
N PRO A 169 -2.79 10.82 -8.44
CA PRO A 169 -3.70 11.90 -8.06
C PRO A 169 -3.86 12.90 -9.20
N ASN A 170 -4.91 13.67 -9.13
CA ASN A 170 -5.09 14.80 -10.05
C ASN A 170 -4.08 15.91 -9.82
#